data_2a7fd1fb90721717091c45027de8fd64
#
_entry.id   2a7fd1fb90721717091c45027de8fd64
#
_cell.length_a   1.000
_cell.length_b   1.000
_cell.length_c   1.000
_cell.angle_alpha   90.00
_cell.angle_beta   90.00
_cell.angle_gamma   90.00
#
_symmetry.space_group_name_H-M   'P 1'
#
loop_
_entity.id
_entity.type
_entity.pdbx_description
1 polymer ?
#
loop_
_entity_poly.entity_id
_entity_poly.type
_entity_poly.pdbx_seq_one_letter_code
_entity_poly.pdbx_strand_id
1 'polypeptide(L)'
;MADFYKILGVGKNASDDEIKKAYRKLAHQYHPDKQNGNAEKFKEVNEAYQVLSDKTKRQQYDQFGQTFDQRGGGQGGFGGFEGFDFSGFQQGFNGQGFNFEGGSFEDIFSDIFGGNFGGSRRRDSRKAGRDIQIDVEISFEEMVSGVQKNVSLLRQVICNVCHGSGGEPGAREETCPDCKGSGQIKKTVRSFFGTFAQVATCPKCSGSGKIYSKKCHKCGGDGRTREEQNINIDIPAGISDGQTLSLQGYGEAGEKGASAGDLYVNVHVHPHQKFERKGNNIISTEHISFSQAVLGDKINVKTIEGEIVMKIPEGTRSGEVFRIKGKGVPQLGRNYGRGDQMVTIVVDIPKNPNREQKRIIEDLRNSGL
;
A
#
# COMPACT_ATOMS: atom_id res chain seq x y z
N MET A 1 43.32 -6.60 24.59
CA MET A 1 41.88 -6.88 24.41
C MET A 1 41.11 -5.75 25.02
N ALA A 2 40.23 -5.13 24.27
CA ALA A 2 39.43 -4.02 24.75
C ALA A 2 38.35 -4.55 25.71
N ASP A 3 38.29 -3.96 26.92
CA ASP A 3 37.27 -4.29 27.94
C ASP A 3 35.99 -3.50 27.59
N PHE A 4 34.91 -4.20 27.24
CA PHE A 4 33.65 -3.59 26.84
C PHE A 4 33.07 -2.64 27.89
N TYR A 5 33.29 -2.91 29.16
CA TYR A 5 32.90 -1.99 30.23
C TYR A 5 33.72 -0.66 30.18
N LYS A 6 35.00 -0.76 29.83
CA LYS A 6 35.86 0.44 29.66
C LYS A 6 35.50 1.21 28.40
N ILE A 7 35.12 0.55 27.31
CA ILE A 7 34.67 1.20 26.07
C ILE A 7 33.43 2.05 26.34
N LEU A 8 32.45 1.50 27.08
CA LEU A 8 31.25 2.26 27.45
C LEU A 8 31.47 3.20 28.63
N GLY A 9 32.62 3.13 29.33
CA GLY A 9 32.92 3.96 30.51
C GLY A 9 32.04 3.65 31.72
N VAL A 10 31.65 2.39 31.90
CA VAL A 10 30.78 1.91 32.98
C VAL A 10 31.49 0.86 33.83
N GLY A 11 31.07 0.69 35.07
CA GLY A 11 31.58 -0.36 35.94
C GLY A 11 31.06 -1.75 35.60
N LYS A 12 31.78 -2.83 35.98
CA LYS A 12 31.31 -4.20 35.76
C LYS A 12 29.97 -4.52 36.42
N ASN A 13 29.60 -3.80 37.48
CA ASN A 13 28.31 -3.95 38.18
C ASN A 13 27.24 -2.97 37.69
N ALA A 14 27.45 -2.30 36.56
CA ALA A 14 26.49 -1.34 36.01
C ALA A 14 25.16 -2.02 35.67
N SER A 15 24.06 -1.35 35.97
CA SER A 15 22.71 -1.76 35.60
C SER A 15 22.47 -1.64 34.09
N ASP A 16 21.46 -2.35 33.59
CA ASP A 16 21.10 -2.31 32.17
C ASP A 16 20.75 -0.88 31.72
N ASP A 17 20.16 -0.07 32.60
CA ASP A 17 19.84 1.33 32.34
C ASP A 17 21.08 2.23 32.25
N GLU A 18 22.09 1.97 33.10
CA GLU A 18 23.37 2.70 33.05
C GLU A 18 24.13 2.38 31.75
N ILE A 19 24.16 1.12 31.35
CA ILE A 19 24.76 0.66 30.09
C ILE A 19 24.06 1.36 28.90
N LYS A 20 22.73 1.37 28.89
CA LYS A 20 21.93 2.02 27.84
C LYS A 20 22.14 3.55 27.78
N LYS A 21 22.26 4.20 28.93
CA LYS A 21 22.53 5.64 29.02
C LYS A 21 23.93 6.00 28.54
N ALA A 22 24.94 5.21 28.92
CA ALA A 22 26.32 5.38 28.47
C ALA A 22 26.44 5.19 26.95
N TYR A 23 25.82 4.14 26.40
CA TYR A 23 25.76 3.90 24.97
C TYR A 23 25.17 5.08 24.21
N ARG A 24 23.99 5.57 24.61
CA ARG A 24 23.35 6.72 23.93
C ARG A 24 24.24 7.95 23.91
N LYS A 25 24.93 8.23 25.00
CA LYS A 25 25.86 9.36 25.09
C LYS A 25 27.04 9.24 24.12
N LEU A 26 27.68 8.06 24.08
CA LEU A 26 28.84 7.81 23.23
C LEU A 26 28.46 7.66 21.76
N ALA A 27 27.35 7.00 21.45
CA ALA A 27 26.82 6.88 20.10
C ALA A 27 26.49 8.26 19.49
N HIS A 28 25.91 9.15 20.29
CA HIS A 28 25.65 10.53 19.86
C HIS A 28 26.95 11.35 19.70
N GLN A 29 27.99 11.06 20.48
CA GLN A 29 29.27 11.75 20.42
C GLN A 29 30.11 11.32 19.20
N TYR A 30 30.11 10.04 18.88
CA TYR A 30 30.94 9.46 17.80
C TYR A 30 30.19 9.20 16.49
N HIS A 31 28.93 9.67 16.37
CA HIS A 31 28.14 9.46 15.16
C HIS A 31 28.84 10.01 13.93
N PRO A 32 28.90 9.22 12.82
CA PRO A 32 29.65 9.62 11.62
C PRO A 32 29.16 10.92 10.97
N ASP A 33 27.89 11.28 11.16
CA ASP A 33 27.30 12.52 10.60
C ASP A 33 27.67 13.79 11.38
N LYS A 34 28.40 13.69 12.46
CA LYS A 34 28.88 14.87 13.23
C LYS A 34 30.28 15.30 12.81
N GLN A 35 30.54 16.61 12.89
CA GLN A 35 31.83 17.20 12.53
C GLN A 35 33.04 16.58 13.28
N ASN A 36 32.82 16.01 14.47
CA ASN A 36 33.82 15.30 15.27
C ASN A 36 33.51 13.80 15.40
N GLY A 37 32.75 13.22 14.47
CA GLY A 37 32.42 11.80 14.45
C GLY A 37 33.65 10.92 14.19
N ASN A 38 33.68 9.73 14.81
CA ASN A 38 34.74 8.75 14.60
C ASN A 38 34.10 7.39 14.39
N ALA A 39 34.15 6.90 13.13
CA ALA A 39 33.51 5.65 12.73
C ALA A 39 34.09 4.41 13.44
N GLU A 40 35.39 4.40 13.75
CA GLU A 40 36.02 3.30 14.47
C GLU A 40 35.55 3.23 15.92
N LYS A 41 35.54 4.36 16.64
CA LYS A 41 35.04 4.41 18.00
C LYS A 41 33.53 4.16 18.07
N PHE A 42 32.77 4.57 17.06
CA PHE A 42 31.36 4.26 16.98
C PHE A 42 31.11 2.75 16.82
N LYS A 43 31.93 2.05 16.04
CA LYS A 43 31.88 0.60 15.87
C LYS A 43 32.21 -0.12 17.20
N GLU A 44 33.27 0.30 17.90
CA GLU A 44 33.63 -0.28 19.21
C GLU A 44 32.55 -0.09 20.28
N VAL A 45 31.92 1.09 20.30
CA VAL A 45 30.80 1.40 21.22
C VAL A 45 29.58 0.55 20.92
N ASN A 46 29.25 0.31 19.65
CA ASN A 46 28.16 -0.55 19.23
C ASN A 46 28.42 -2.02 19.61
N GLU A 47 29.63 -2.53 19.38
CA GLU A 47 30.01 -3.89 19.73
C GLU A 47 29.93 -4.11 21.24
N ALA A 48 30.44 -3.20 22.04
CA ALA A 48 30.38 -3.24 23.48
C ALA A 48 28.92 -3.26 23.98
N TYR A 49 28.05 -2.45 23.39
CA TYR A 49 26.64 -2.41 23.75
C TYR A 49 25.90 -3.71 23.39
N GLN A 50 26.15 -4.27 22.21
CA GLN A 50 25.53 -5.53 21.76
C GLN A 50 25.83 -6.71 22.72
N VAL A 51 27.00 -6.73 23.30
CA VAL A 51 27.38 -7.77 24.27
C VAL A 51 26.82 -7.48 25.65
N LEU A 52 26.90 -6.25 26.14
CA LEU A 52 26.54 -5.90 27.50
C LEU A 52 25.05 -5.64 27.73
N SER A 53 24.26 -5.40 26.66
CA SER A 53 22.82 -5.20 26.75
C SER A 53 22.01 -6.50 26.85
N ASP A 54 22.57 -7.61 26.41
CA ASP A 54 21.96 -8.92 26.51
C ASP A 54 22.46 -9.66 27.75
N LYS A 55 21.55 -10.04 28.66
CA LYS A 55 21.90 -10.72 29.91
C LYS A 55 22.70 -11.99 29.71
N THR A 56 22.38 -12.76 28.67
CA THR A 56 23.04 -14.04 28.37
C THR A 56 24.45 -13.80 27.83
N LYS A 57 24.61 -12.87 26.91
CA LYS A 57 25.94 -12.52 26.32
C LYS A 57 26.81 -11.84 27.37
N ARG A 58 26.25 -10.99 28.22
CA ARG A 58 26.95 -10.35 29.33
C ARG A 58 27.48 -11.37 30.32
N GLN A 59 26.64 -12.36 30.74
CA GLN A 59 27.09 -13.46 31.61
C GLN A 59 28.21 -14.28 30.98
N GLN A 60 28.12 -14.59 29.70
CA GLN A 60 29.18 -15.30 28.97
C GLN A 60 30.47 -14.47 28.91
N TYR A 61 30.37 -13.18 28.63
CA TYR A 61 31.50 -12.27 28.61
C TYR A 61 32.15 -12.14 30.00
N ASP A 62 31.34 -12.05 31.06
CA ASP A 62 31.83 -11.97 32.45
C ASP A 62 32.53 -13.26 32.92
N GLN A 63 32.08 -14.42 32.42
CA GLN A 63 32.68 -15.73 32.78
C GLN A 63 33.94 -16.07 31.97
N PHE A 64 33.95 -15.77 30.68
CA PHE A 64 34.99 -16.24 29.77
C PHE A 64 35.91 -15.11 29.25
N GLY A 65 35.59 -13.86 29.51
CA GLY A 65 36.42 -12.70 29.13
C GLY A 65 36.53 -12.48 27.61
N GLN A 66 35.84 -13.29 26.79
CA GLN A 66 35.86 -13.24 25.33
C GLN A 66 34.47 -13.54 24.78
N THR A 67 34.09 -12.87 23.69
CA THR A 67 32.94 -13.28 22.90
C THR A 67 33.28 -14.62 22.20
N PHE A 68 32.35 -15.55 22.18
CA PHE A 68 32.51 -16.93 21.68
C PHE A 68 32.89 -17.02 20.19
N ASP A 69 33.00 -15.88 19.49
CA ASP A 69 33.34 -15.80 18.06
C ASP A 69 34.82 -15.91 17.72
N GLN A 70 35.74 -15.93 18.72
CA GLN A 70 37.18 -15.90 18.46
C GLN A 70 37.96 -17.18 18.75
N ARG A 71 37.33 -18.27 19.16
CA ARG A 71 38.06 -19.53 19.40
C ARG A 71 37.45 -20.71 18.69
N GLY A 72 37.95 -20.94 17.51
CA GLY A 72 38.33 -22.19 16.84
C GLY A 72 37.46 -23.42 16.97
N GLY A 73 36.96 -23.89 15.81
CA GLY A 73 37.05 -25.30 15.46
C GLY A 73 36.14 -26.25 16.22
N GLY A 74 34.88 -26.34 15.80
CA GLY A 74 34.01 -27.42 16.21
C GLY A 74 32.69 -27.34 15.42
N GLN A 75 32.58 -28.17 14.41
CA GLN A 75 31.50 -28.52 13.53
C GLN A 75 30.09 -28.24 14.10
N GLY A 76 29.46 -27.07 13.77
CA GLY A 76 28.11 -26.75 14.19
C GLY A 76 27.76 -25.27 14.00
N GLY A 77 27.80 -24.78 12.78
CA GLY A 77 27.03 -23.69 12.20
C GLY A 77 26.70 -22.42 13.00
N PHE A 78 27.55 -21.42 12.95
CA PHE A 78 27.17 -20.00 12.93
C PHE A 78 28.36 -19.14 12.44
N GLY A 79 28.96 -19.50 11.31
CA GLY A 79 29.90 -18.67 10.57
C GLY A 79 29.14 -17.81 9.58
N GLY A 80 28.88 -16.56 9.89
CA GLY A 80 28.10 -15.71 8.99
C GLY A 80 28.19 -14.21 9.23
N PHE A 81 29.23 -13.69 9.88
CA PHE A 81 29.32 -12.23 10.08
C PHE A 81 30.54 -11.57 9.42
N GLU A 82 31.44 -12.35 8.82
CA GLU A 82 32.66 -11.82 8.18
C GLU A 82 32.46 -11.39 6.72
N GLY A 83 31.20 -11.47 6.21
CA GLY A 83 30.84 -11.13 4.82
C GLY A 83 29.75 -10.09 4.67
N PHE A 84 29.27 -9.46 5.74
CA PHE A 84 28.29 -8.40 5.60
C PHE A 84 28.99 -7.08 5.32
N ASP A 85 29.17 -6.79 4.02
CA ASP A 85 29.63 -5.49 3.53
C ASP A 85 28.58 -4.43 3.87
N PHE A 86 28.81 -3.75 4.99
CA PHE A 86 27.99 -2.62 5.48
C PHE A 86 28.04 -1.44 4.50
N SER A 87 29.01 -1.41 3.56
CA SER A 87 29.08 -0.34 2.54
C SER A 87 27.95 -0.47 1.52
N GLY A 88 27.49 -1.68 1.21
CA GLY A 88 26.33 -1.93 0.35
C GLY A 88 25.00 -1.52 0.98
N PHE A 89 24.89 -1.58 2.30
CA PHE A 89 23.71 -1.15 3.04
C PHE A 89 23.57 0.38 3.08
N GLN A 90 24.69 1.11 3.16
CA GLN A 90 24.70 2.57 3.14
C GLN A 90 24.36 3.16 1.75
N GLN A 91 24.68 2.44 0.67
CA GLN A 91 24.41 2.88 -0.71
C GLN A 91 22.97 2.60 -1.15
N GLY A 92 22.29 1.60 -0.55
CA GLY A 92 20.87 1.30 -0.77
C GLY A 92 19.91 2.20 -0.01
N PHE A 93 20.38 2.90 1.04
CA PHE A 93 19.53 3.70 1.93
C PHE A 93 19.44 5.19 1.55
N ASN A 94 20.24 5.65 0.59
CA ASN A 94 20.33 7.08 0.23
C ASN A 94 19.40 7.49 -0.93
N GLY A 95 18.43 6.68 -1.32
CA GLY A 95 17.60 6.90 -2.52
C GLY A 95 16.10 7.01 -2.34
N GLN A 96 15.53 6.77 -1.16
CA GLN A 96 14.07 6.92 -0.98
C GLN A 96 13.78 7.31 0.47
N GLY A 97 13.26 8.52 0.66
CA GLY A 97 12.94 9.10 1.96
C GLY A 97 11.94 8.27 2.77
N PHE A 98 12.46 7.39 3.62
CA PHE A 98 11.67 6.79 4.67
C PHE A 98 11.71 7.70 5.90
N ASN A 99 10.62 8.40 6.13
CA ASN A 99 10.33 9.08 7.39
C ASN A 99 10.27 8.03 8.51
N PHE A 100 11.29 8.03 9.36
CA PHE A 100 11.41 7.14 10.51
C PHE A 100 10.69 7.79 11.72
N GLU A 101 9.36 7.79 11.68
CA GLU A 101 8.53 8.20 12.82
C GLU A 101 7.73 6.98 13.29
N GLY A 102 8.26 6.27 14.29
CA GLY A 102 7.49 5.35 15.14
C GLY A 102 7.63 3.84 14.94
N GLY A 103 8.57 3.31 14.16
CA GLY A 103 8.82 1.87 14.09
C GLY A 103 10.09 1.46 14.85
N SER A 104 9.97 0.64 15.89
CA SER A 104 11.10 0.17 16.67
C SER A 104 12.07 -0.65 15.81
N PHE A 105 13.35 -0.30 15.82
CA PHE A 105 14.46 -1.08 15.24
C PHE A 105 14.46 -2.54 15.74
N GLU A 106 13.84 -2.78 16.89
CA GLU A 106 13.62 -4.10 17.47
C GLU A 106 12.74 -5.02 16.60
N ASP A 107 11.75 -4.47 15.89
CA ASP A 107 10.83 -5.27 15.05
C ASP A 107 11.53 -5.79 13.78
N ILE A 108 12.38 -4.97 13.15
CA ILE A 108 13.15 -5.38 11.97
C ILE A 108 14.28 -6.34 12.35
N PHE A 109 14.86 -6.14 13.52
CA PHE A 109 15.93 -7.00 14.02
C PHE A 109 15.39 -8.35 14.49
N SER A 110 14.19 -8.42 15.09
CA SER A 110 13.54 -9.65 15.50
C SER A 110 13.10 -10.49 14.29
N ASP A 111 12.75 -9.89 13.17
CA ASP A 111 12.39 -10.60 11.92
C ASP A 111 13.62 -11.20 11.20
N ILE A 112 14.77 -10.53 11.28
CA ILE A 112 16.00 -10.98 10.61
C ILE A 112 16.86 -11.89 11.51
N PHE A 113 16.92 -11.61 12.80
CA PHE A 113 17.78 -12.34 13.76
C PHE A 113 17.01 -13.17 14.78
N GLY A 114 15.73 -12.94 14.97
CA GLY A 114 14.84 -13.76 15.80
C GLY A 114 14.51 -15.10 15.15
N GLY A 115 15.54 -15.76 14.58
CA GLY A 115 15.46 -17.11 14.05
C GLY A 115 14.89 -18.06 15.09
N ASN A 116 13.57 -18.20 15.07
CA ASN A 116 12.85 -19.43 15.33
C ASN A 116 13.33 -20.31 16.49
N PHE A 117 13.29 -19.81 17.71
CA PHE A 117 13.35 -20.64 18.91
C PHE A 117 12.10 -20.45 19.80
N GLY A 118 10.92 -20.52 19.22
CA GLY A 118 9.69 -20.46 20.00
C GLY A 118 8.46 -20.68 19.14
N GLY A 119 7.98 -21.94 19.09
CA GLY A 119 6.63 -22.28 18.65
C GLY A 119 6.31 -21.95 17.21
N SER A 120 6.83 -22.72 16.30
CA SER A 120 6.40 -22.79 14.91
C SER A 120 4.88 -22.97 14.84
N ARG A 121 4.11 -21.86 14.75
CA ARG A 121 2.83 -21.94 14.08
C ARG A 121 3.15 -22.46 12.68
N ARG A 122 2.74 -23.69 12.37
CA ARG A 122 2.87 -24.28 11.03
C ARG A 122 2.34 -23.25 10.04
N ARG A 123 3.24 -22.50 9.41
CA ARG A 123 2.88 -21.68 8.25
C ARG A 123 2.33 -22.68 7.24
N ASP A 124 1.05 -22.57 6.99
CA ASP A 124 0.38 -23.35 5.98
C ASP A 124 1.14 -23.12 4.66
N SER A 125 1.83 -24.14 4.17
CA SER A 125 2.66 -24.05 2.98
C SER A 125 1.84 -24.01 1.68
N ARG A 126 0.51 -23.97 1.79
CA ARG A 126 -0.41 -23.82 0.68
C ARG A 126 -0.31 -22.39 0.16
N LYS A 127 -0.28 -22.26 -1.17
CA LYS A 127 -0.16 -20.94 -1.80
C LYS A 127 -1.51 -20.22 -1.75
N ALA A 128 -1.50 -19.03 -1.17
CA ALA A 128 -2.62 -18.11 -1.25
C ALA A 128 -2.93 -17.76 -2.73
N GLY A 129 -4.14 -17.37 -3.00
CA GLY A 129 -4.55 -16.85 -4.30
C GLY A 129 -3.81 -15.57 -4.66
N ARG A 130 -3.69 -15.31 -5.95
CA ARG A 130 -3.08 -14.06 -6.45
C ARG A 130 -4.10 -12.94 -6.40
N ASP A 131 -3.61 -11.74 -6.18
CA ASP A 131 -4.41 -10.56 -6.36
C ASP A 131 -4.68 -10.30 -7.84
N ILE A 132 -5.83 -9.68 -8.12
CA ILE A 132 -6.25 -9.28 -9.47
C ILE A 132 -6.38 -7.76 -9.46
N GLN A 133 -5.96 -7.13 -10.55
CA GLN A 133 -6.16 -5.71 -10.77
C GLN A 133 -6.95 -5.49 -12.04
N ILE A 134 -7.94 -4.60 -11.99
CA ILE A 134 -8.76 -4.20 -13.13
C ILE A 134 -8.93 -2.70 -13.15
N ASP A 135 -9.20 -2.16 -14.34
CA ASP A 135 -9.54 -0.77 -14.53
C ASP A 135 -11.04 -0.67 -14.86
N VAL A 136 -11.72 0.29 -14.22
CA VAL A 136 -13.15 0.55 -14.41
C VAL A 136 -13.34 2.03 -14.72
N GLU A 137 -14.03 2.31 -15.81
CA GLU A 137 -14.35 3.66 -16.24
C GLU A 137 -15.74 4.07 -15.77
N ILE A 138 -15.84 5.29 -15.25
CA ILE A 138 -17.09 5.91 -14.80
C ILE A 138 -17.24 7.30 -15.39
N SER A 139 -18.49 7.76 -15.51
CA SER A 139 -18.76 9.14 -15.91
C SER A 139 -18.52 10.12 -14.75
N PHE A 140 -18.48 11.41 -15.08
CA PHE A 140 -18.36 12.48 -14.08
C PHE A 140 -19.57 12.50 -13.12
N GLU A 141 -20.76 12.24 -13.64
CA GLU A 141 -22.01 12.15 -12.86
C GLU A 141 -21.99 10.97 -11.93
N GLU A 142 -21.54 9.81 -12.41
CA GLU A 142 -21.36 8.59 -11.61
C GLU A 142 -20.35 8.79 -10.48
N MET A 143 -19.27 9.55 -10.74
CA MET A 143 -18.29 9.93 -9.70
C MET A 143 -18.96 10.77 -8.59
N VAL A 144 -19.87 11.67 -8.94
CA VAL A 144 -20.55 12.52 -7.95
C VAL A 144 -21.63 11.77 -7.18
N SER A 145 -22.41 10.92 -7.85
CA SER A 145 -23.54 10.20 -7.25
C SER A 145 -23.16 8.89 -6.59
N GLY A 146 -22.03 8.30 -7.00
CA GLY A 146 -21.71 6.90 -6.77
C GLY A 146 -22.46 5.98 -7.74
N VAL A 147 -21.95 4.79 -7.97
CA VAL A 147 -22.54 3.83 -8.91
C VAL A 147 -22.18 2.39 -8.53
N GLN A 148 -23.06 1.45 -8.84
CA GLN A 148 -22.79 0.02 -8.82
C GLN A 148 -22.44 -0.44 -10.23
N LYS A 149 -21.26 -1.01 -10.41
CA LYS A 149 -20.81 -1.59 -11.70
C LYS A 149 -20.76 -3.12 -11.57
N ASN A 150 -21.31 -3.81 -12.55
CA ASN A 150 -21.19 -5.25 -12.64
C ASN A 150 -20.09 -5.60 -13.66
N VAL A 151 -19.05 -6.25 -13.17
CA VAL A 151 -17.87 -6.62 -13.99
C VAL A 151 -17.76 -8.14 -14.06
N SER A 152 -17.63 -8.67 -15.27
CA SER A 152 -17.40 -10.10 -15.50
C SER A 152 -15.91 -10.38 -15.55
N LEU A 153 -15.43 -11.26 -14.65
CA LEU A 153 -14.03 -11.63 -14.54
C LEU A 153 -13.84 -13.13 -14.67
N LEU A 154 -12.93 -13.52 -15.57
CA LEU A 154 -12.48 -14.90 -15.70
C LEU A 154 -11.34 -15.13 -14.69
N ARG A 155 -11.63 -15.84 -13.60
CA ARG A 155 -10.67 -16.06 -12.51
C ARG A 155 -10.69 -17.48 -11.96
N GLN A 156 -9.66 -17.87 -11.23
CA GLN A 156 -9.67 -19.08 -10.44
C GLN A 156 -10.65 -18.93 -9.28
N VAL A 157 -11.62 -19.83 -9.20
CA VAL A 157 -12.61 -19.89 -8.12
C VAL A 157 -12.51 -21.21 -7.37
N ILE A 158 -13.00 -21.26 -6.16
CA ILE A 158 -13.09 -22.51 -5.41
C ILE A 158 -14.00 -23.47 -6.16
N CYS A 159 -13.53 -24.70 -6.40
CA CYS A 159 -14.32 -25.71 -7.08
C CYS A 159 -15.60 -26.01 -6.30
N ASN A 160 -16.74 -25.87 -6.94
CA ASN A 160 -18.05 -26.05 -6.33
C ASN A 160 -18.40 -27.52 -6.02
N VAL A 161 -17.63 -28.50 -6.55
CA VAL A 161 -17.83 -29.94 -6.29
C VAL A 161 -17.09 -30.37 -5.03
N CYS A 162 -15.81 -30.00 -4.91
CA CYS A 162 -14.98 -30.42 -3.79
C CYS A 162 -14.74 -29.32 -2.74
N HIS A 163 -15.29 -28.13 -2.93
CA HIS A 163 -15.16 -26.99 -2.00
C HIS A 163 -13.72 -26.68 -1.59
N GLY A 164 -12.81 -26.76 -2.55
CA GLY A 164 -11.40 -26.47 -2.35
C GLY A 164 -10.53 -27.65 -1.87
N SER A 165 -11.11 -28.78 -1.49
CA SER A 165 -10.35 -29.93 -0.97
C SER A 165 -9.50 -30.63 -2.04
N GLY A 166 -9.93 -30.63 -3.27
CA GLY A 166 -9.32 -31.38 -4.37
C GLY A 166 -9.69 -32.86 -4.41
N GLY A 167 -10.39 -33.37 -3.40
CA GLY A 167 -10.90 -34.74 -3.35
C GLY A 167 -12.32 -34.87 -3.93
N GLU A 168 -12.66 -36.04 -4.43
CA GLU A 168 -14.03 -36.35 -4.79
C GLU A 168 -14.92 -36.34 -3.54
N PRO A 169 -16.17 -35.87 -3.59
CA PRO A 169 -17.09 -35.97 -2.47
C PRO A 169 -17.20 -37.41 -1.95
N GLY A 170 -16.96 -37.61 -0.65
CA GLY A 170 -16.93 -38.93 -0.03
C GLY A 170 -15.61 -39.70 -0.18
N ALA A 171 -14.60 -39.19 -0.88
CA ALA A 171 -13.28 -39.80 -0.92
C ALA A 171 -12.59 -39.77 0.43
N ARG A 172 -11.92 -40.85 0.80
CA ARG A 172 -11.15 -40.94 2.06
C ARG A 172 -9.92 -40.08 1.98
N GLU A 173 -9.68 -39.32 3.04
CA GLU A 173 -8.45 -38.56 3.24
C GLU A 173 -7.38 -39.49 3.81
N GLU A 174 -6.20 -39.49 3.19
CA GLU A 174 -5.07 -40.34 3.56
C GLU A 174 -3.84 -39.47 3.80
N THR A 175 -2.99 -39.93 4.75
CA THR A 175 -1.69 -39.24 4.94
C THR A 175 -0.81 -39.41 3.71
N CYS A 176 -0.22 -38.32 3.24
CA CYS A 176 0.67 -38.36 2.08
C CYS A 176 1.88 -39.28 2.36
N PRO A 177 2.08 -40.34 1.55
CA PRO A 177 3.16 -41.27 1.77
C PRO A 177 4.55 -40.69 1.58
N ASP A 178 4.68 -39.68 0.69
CA ASP A 178 5.97 -39.11 0.34
C ASP A 178 6.53 -38.20 1.45
N CYS A 179 5.69 -37.41 2.11
CA CYS A 179 6.09 -36.51 3.18
C CYS A 179 5.63 -36.99 4.57
N LYS A 180 4.94 -38.11 4.66
CA LYS A 180 4.40 -38.70 5.92
C LYS A 180 3.64 -37.67 6.76
N GLY A 181 2.86 -36.80 6.10
CA GLY A 181 2.06 -35.76 6.75
C GLY A 181 2.76 -34.44 7.02
N SER A 182 4.08 -34.32 6.77
CA SER A 182 4.82 -33.08 7.05
C SER A 182 4.55 -31.94 6.05
N GLY A 183 4.04 -32.27 4.84
CA GLY A 183 3.83 -31.32 3.76
C GLY A 183 5.11 -30.92 3.02
N GLN A 184 6.27 -31.33 3.51
CA GLN A 184 7.58 -30.93 2.98
C GLN A 184 8.46 -32.15 2.75
N ILE A 185 9.36 -32.06 1.78
CA ILE A 185 10.37 -33.06 1.48
C ILE A 185 11.76 -32.42 1.47
N LYS A 186 12.79 -33.18 1.92
CA LYS A 186 14.17 -32.76 1.79
C LYS A 186 14.68 -33.17 0.42
N LYS A 187 15.03 -32.21 -0.43
CA LYS A 187 15.72 -32.47 -1.70
C LYS A 187 17.20 -32.17 -1.53
N THR A 188 18.02 -33.13 -1.91
CA THR A 188 19.47 -32.94 -1.96
C THR A 188 19.84 -32.34 -3.30
N VAL A 189 20.36 -31.12 -3.29
CA VAL A 189 20.85 -30.44 -4.49
C VAL A 189 22.37 -30.51 -4.49
N ARG A 190 22.95 -31.08 -5.54
CA ARG A 190 24.39 -31.05 -5.75
C ARG A 190 24.74 -29.76 -6.51
N SER A 191 25.58 -28.95 -5.91
CA SER A 191 26.17 -27.75 -6.49
C SER A 191 27.67 -27.92 -6.63
N PHE A 192 28.31 -27.06 -7.38
CA PHE A 192 29.77 -27.01 -7.53
C PHE A 192 30.50 -26.86 -6.16
N PHE A 193 29.84 -26.29 -5.18
CA PHE A 193 30.32 -26.06 -3.81
C PHE A 193 29.94 -27.15 -2.81
N GLY A 194 29.34 -28.27 -3.27
CA GLY A 194 28.95 -29.36 -2.38
C GLY A 194 27.48 -29.77 -2.48
N THR A 195 27.10 -30.63 -1.55
CA THR A 195 25.75 -31.19 -1.48
C THR A 195 24.96 -30.50 -0.37
N PHE A 196 23.90 -29.80 -0.74
CA PHE A 196 23.02 -29.11 0.22
C PHE A 196 21.65 -29.76 0.28
N ALA A 197 21.14 -29.91 1.52
CA ALA A 197 19.77 -30.36 1.74
C ALA A 197 18.84 -29.15 1.76
N GLN A 198 17.99 -29.02 0.74
CA GLN A 198 16.96 -28.00 0.65
C GLN A 198 15.60 -28.58 1.04
N VAL A 199 14.87 -27.89 1.92
CA VAL A 199 13.48 -28.23 2.22
C VAL A 199 12.59 -27.65 1.11
N ALA A 200 11.81 -28.51 0.46
CA ALA A 200 10.88 -28.12 -0.60
C ALA A 200 9.47 -28.59 -0.27
N THR A 201 8.47 -27.89 -0.76
CA THR A 201 7.07 -28.32 -0.67
C THR A 201 6.88 -29.69 -1.33
N CYS A 202 6.20 -30.60 -0.68
CA CYS A 202 5.94 -31.94 -1.21
C CYS A 202 5.09 -31.85 -2.49
N PRO A 203 5.56 -32.31 -3.66
CA PRO A 203 4.85 -32.16 -4.94
C PRO A 203 3.56 -32.99 -4.99
N LYS A 204 3.48 -34.08 -4.23
CA LYS A 204 2.33 -34.99 -4.26
C LYS A 204 1.12 -34.44 -3.52
N CYS A 205 1.34 -33.80 -2.38
CA CYS A 205 0.27 -33.21 -1.59
C CYS A 205 0.22 -31.67 -1.68
N SER A 206 1.18 -31.05 -2.40
CA SER A 206 1.32 -29.58 -2.54
C SER A 206 1.31 -28.84 -1.19
N GLY A 207 1.98 -29.44 -0.20
CA GLY A 207 2.11 -28.84 1.13
C GLY A 207 1.03 -29.24 2.14
N SER A 208 -0.09 -29.82 1.74
CA SER A 208 -1.20 -30.16 2.65
C SER A 208 -0.89 -31.30 3.60
N GLY A 209 0.12 -32.14 3.33
CA GLY A 209 0.44 -33.34 4.10
C GLY A 209 -0.53 -34.50 3.87
N LYS A 210 -1.63 -34.28 3.16
CA LYS A 210 -2.72 -35.21 2.94
C LYS A 210 -3.03 -35.37 1.47
N ILE A 211 -3.58 -36.51 1.10
CA ILE A 211 -4.05 -36.82 -0.27
C ILE A 211 -5.42 -37.50 -0.17
N TYR A 212 -6.17 -37.47 -1.26
CA TYR A 212 -7.46 -38.12 -1.34
C TYR A 212 -7.35 -39.40 -2.18
N SER A 213 -8.06 -40.47 -1.77
CA SER A 213 -8.12 -41.74 -2.51
C SER A 213 -8.64 -41.57 -3.96
N LYS A 214 -9.50 -40.56 -4.15
CA LYS A 214 -9.98 -40.17 -5.51
C LYS A 214 -9.89 -38.65 -5.65
N LYS A 215 -9.28 -38.20 -6.74
CA LYS A 215 -9.22 -36.77 -7.08
C LYS A 215 -10.58 -36.29 -7.60
N CYS A 216 -10.97 -35.08 -7.30
CA CYS A 216 -12.17 -34.45 -7.81
C CYS A 216 -12.14 -34.41 -9.34
N HIS A 217 -13.19 -34.93 -9.97
CA HIS A 217 -13.30 -35.03 -11.44
C HIS A 217 -13.37 -33.63 -12.12
N LYS A 218 -13.95 -32.61 -11.45
CA LYS A 218 -14.11 -31.29 -12.03
C LYS A 218 -12.79 -30.46 -12.03
N CYS A 219 -12.04 -30.50 -10.94
CA CYS A 219 -10.81 -29.71 -10.81
C CYS A 219 -9.52 -30.53 -10.95
N GLY A 220 -9.60 -31.87 -11.16
CA GLY A 220 -8.43 -32.74 -11.30
C GLY A 220 -7.56 -32.84 -10.02
N GLY A 221 -8.06 -32.40 -8.86
CA GLY A 221 -7.33 -32.38 -7.59
C GLY A 221 -6.71 -31.03 -7.22
N ASP A 222 -6.89 -29.99 -8.03
CA ASP A 222 -6.36 -28.64 -7.73
C ASP A 222 -7.19 -27.90 -6.66
N GLY A 223 -8.48 -28.26 -6.51
CA GLY A 223 -9.40 -27.56 -5.60
C GLY A 223 -9.99 -26.29 -6.19
N ARG A 224 -9.56 -25.88 -7.39
CA ARG A 224 -9.99 -24.65 -8.08
C ARG A 224 -10.42 -24.95 -9.50
N THR A 225 -11.29 -24.10 -10.02
CA THR A 225 -11.71 -24.10 -11.43
C THR A 225 -11.62 -22.70 -11.98
N ARG A 226 -11.37 -22.56 -13.27
CA ARG A 226 -11.38 -21.26 -13.94
C ARG A 226 -12.78 -21.01 -14.48
N GLU A 227 -13.43 -20.02 -13.91
CA GLU A 227 -14.82 -19.69 -14.26
C GLU A 227 -14.98 -18.17 -14.37
N GLU A 228 -15.93 -17.77 -15.22
CA GLU A 228 -16.35 -16.39 -15.35
C GLU A 228 -17.32 -16.06 -14.20
N GLN A 229 -17.03 -15.01 -13.45
CA GLN A 229 -17.86 -14.54 -12.36
C GLN A 229 -18.24 -13.08 -12.52
N ASN A 230 -19.52 -12.78 -12.32
CA ASN A 230 -20.01 -11.42 -12.25
C ASN A 230 -19.83 -10.90 -10.83
N ILE A 231 -19.10 -9.80 -10.69
CA ILE A 231 -18.81 -9.15 -9.42
C ILE A 231 -19.45 -7.77 -9.44
N ASN A 232 -20.31 -7.51 -8.47
CA ASN A 232 -20.87 -6.17 -8.24
C ASN A 232 -19.87 -5.34 -7.44
N ILE A 233 -19.46 -4.21 -8.00
CA ILE A 233 -18.52 -3.28 -7.42
C ILE A 233 -19.25 -2.01 -7.04
N ASP A 234 -19.32 -1.71 -5.76
CA ASP A 234 -19.87 -0.47 -5.24
C ASP A 234 -18.81 0.63 -5.30
N ILE A 235 -18.96 1.58 -6.20
CA ILE A 235 -18.09 2.74 -6.32
C ILE A 235 -18.71 3.88 -5.52
N PRO A 236 -18.09 4.32 -4.43
CA PRO A 236 -18.66 5.33 -3.56
C PRO A 236 -18.65 6.72 -4.21
N ALA A 237 -19.67 7.52 -3.88
CA ALA A 237 -19.73 8.92 -4.29
C ALA A 237 -18.52 9.70 -3.80
N GLY A 238 -17.99 10.57 -4.66
CA GLY A 238 -16.83 11.40 -4.35
C GLY A 238 -15.47 10.76 -4.61
N ILE A 239 -15.41 9.56 -5.16
CA ILE A 239 -14.16 8.90 -5.55
C ILE A 239 -13.35 9.80 -6.48
N SER A 240 -12.02 9.74 -6.41
CA SER A 240 -11.12 10.51 -7.27
C SER A 240 -10.66 9.67 -8.46
N ASP A 241 -10.35 10.36 -9.57
CA ASP A 241 -9.71 9.71 -10.71
C ASP A 241 -8.38 9.07 -10.29
N GLY A 242 -8.10 7.85 -10.80
CA GLY A 242 -6.93 7.05 -10.44
C GLY A 242 -6.98 6.43 -9.03
N GLN A 243 -8.07 6.55 -8.30
CA GLN A 243 -8.20 5.94 -6.98
C GLN A 243 -8.50 4.45 -7.09
N THR A 244 -7.82 3.64 -6.25
CA THR A 244 -7.99 2.19 -6.21
C THR A 244 -8.90 1.77 -5.05
N LEU A 245 -9.88 0.92 -5.35
CA LEU A 245 -10.70 0.22 -4.37
C LEU A 245 -10.19 -1.20 -4.17
N SER A 246 -10.15 -1.69 -2.93
CA SER A 246 -9.76 -3.06 -2.60
C SER A 246 -10.98 -3.85 -2.13
N LEU A 247 -11.26 -4.95 -2.82
CA LEU A 247 -12.28 -5.93 -2.45
C LEU A 247 -11.57 -7.19 -1.95
N GLN A 248 -11.62 -7.40 -0.64
CA GLN A 248 -10.93 -8.51 0.00
C GLN A 248 -11.54 -9.86 -0.40
N GLY A 249 -10.67 -10.83 -0.76
CA GLY A 249 -11.07 -12.18 -1.13
C GLY A 249 -11.70 -12.31 -2.52
N TYR A 250 -11.74 -11.26 -3.32
CA TYR A 250 -12.25 -11.28 -4.69
C TYR A 250 -11.17 -11.48 -5.76
N GLY A 251 -9.92 -11.74 -5.38
CA GLY A 251 -8.85 -12.16 -6.26
C GLY A 251 -8.98 -13.62 -6.69
N GLU A 252 -7.89 -14.25 -7.14
CA GLU A 252 -7.86 -15.68 -7.44
C GLU A 252 -8.00 -16.54 -6.19
N ALA A 253 -8.67 -17.67 -6.27
CA ALA A 253 -8.73 -18.64 -5.18
C ALA A 253 -7.36 -19.25 -4.90
N GLY A 254 -7.04 -19.44 -3.63
CA GLY A 254 -5.82 -20.14 -3.20
C GLY A 254 -5.87 -21.64 -3.47
N GLU A 255 -4.69 -22.27 -3.47
CA GLU A 255 -4.56 -23.71 -3.69
C GLU A 255 -5.12 -24.51 -2.51
N LYS A 256 -5.91 -25.55 -2.80
CA LYS A 256 -6.42 -26.51 -1.79
C LYS A 256 -7.00 -25.85 -0.53
N GLY A 257 -7.88 -24.86 -0.74
CA GLY A 257 -8.56 -24.16 0.35
C GLY A 257 -7.71 -23.11 1.09
N ALA A 258 -6.57 -22.70 0.53
CA ALA A 258 -5.86 -21.53 1.01
C ALA A 258 -6.68 -20.25 0.73
N SER A 259 -6.34 -19.16 1.40
CA SER A 259 -7.02 -17.88 1.23
C SER A 259 -7.00 -17.41 -0.21
N ALA A 260 -8.08 -16.80 -0.65
CA ALA A 260 -8.12 -16.07 -1.92
C ALA A 260 -7.28 -14.79 -1.81
N GLY A 261 -6.82 -14.30 -2.94
CA GLY A 261 -6.25 -12.96 -3.07
C GLY A 261 -7.34 -11.88 -3.09
N ASP A 262 -6.95 -10.62 -3.25
CA ASP A 262 -7.82 -9.46 -3.30
C ASP A 262 -8.00 -8.97 -4.73
N LEU A 263 -9.10 -8.25 -4.97
CA LEU A 263 -9.37 -7.56 -6.22
C LEU A 263 -9.14 -6.06 -6.02
N TYR A 264 -8.22 -5.50 -6.78
CA TYR A 264 -7.96 -4.07 -6.84
C TYR A 264 -8.63 -3.47 -8.07
N VAL A 265 -9.48 -2.50 -7.85
CA VAL A 265 -10.24 -1.81 -8.89
C VAL A 265 -9.74 -0.38 -9.00
N ASN A 266 -9.03 -0.06 -10.08
CA ASN A 266 -8.64 1.30 -10.39
C ASN A 266 -9.81 2.00 -11.09
N VAL A 267 -10.22 3.12 -10.54
CA VAL A 267 -11.34 3.87 -11.09
C VAL A 267 -10.81 5.03 -11.94
N HIS A 268 -11.24 5.07 -13.20
CA HIS A 268 -10.94 6.16 -14.13
C HIS A 268 -12.21 6.96 -14.41
N VAL A 269 -12.12 8.28 -14.22
CA VAL A 269 -13.25 9.19 -14.42
C VAL A 269 -13.12 9.87 -15.78
N HIS A 270 -14.14 9.69 -16.63
CA HIS A 270 -14.18 10.39 -17.89
C HIS A 270 -14.28 11.91 -17.69
N PRO A 271 -13.50 12.72 -18.42
CA PRO A 271 -13.59 14.17 -18.37
C PRO A 271 -14.96 14.62 -18.89
N HIS A 272 -15.56 15.60 -18.21
CA HIS A 272 -16.85 16.16 -18.61
C HIS A 272 -16.64 17.46 -19.42
N GLN A 273 -17.49 17.71 -20.43
CA GLN A 273 -17.36 18.86 -21.32
C GLN A 273 -17.51 20.23 -20.63
N LYS A 274 -18.36 20.31 -19.60
CA LYS A 274 -18.71 21.55 -18.89
C LYS A 274 -18.20 21.65 -17.48
N PHE A 275 -17.86 20.54 -16.87
CA PHE A 275 -17.51 20.47 -15.46
C PHE A 275 -16.11 19.97 -15.27
N GLU A 276 -15.38 20.64 -14.40
CA GLU A 276 -14.04 20.24 -13.94
C GLU A 276 -14.07 20.08 -12.43
N ARG A 277 -13.45 19.01 -11.91
CA ARG A 277 -13.32 18.81 -10.49
C ARG A 277 -12.05 19.46 -9.95
N LYS A 278 -12.17 20.28 -8.91
CA LYS A 278 -11.05 20.83 -8.17
C LYS A 278 -11.22 20.58 -6.68
N GLY A 279 -10.58 19.51 -6.17
CA GLY A 279 -10.82 19.00 -4.83
C GLY A 279 -12.26 18.49 -4.69
N ASN A 280 -13.03 19.08 -3.78
CA ASN A 280 -14.46 18.76 -3.62
C ASN A 280 -15.37 19.75 -4.35
N ASN A 281 -14.81 20.77 -5.01
CA ASN A 281 -15.60 21.73 -5.78
C ASN A 281 -15.69 21.29 -7.25
N ILE A 282 -16.80 21.72 -7.88
CA ILE A 282 -17.01 21.62 -9.31
C ILE A 282 -16.83 23.01 -9.92
N ILE A 283 -16.03 23.13 -10.95
CA ILE A 283 -15.83 24.36 -11.69
C ILE A 283 -16.63 24.26 -12.99
N SER A 284 -17.36 25.32 -13.31
CA SER A 284 -18.06 25.48 -14.59
C SER A 284 -17.93 26.90 -15.09
N THR A 285 -18.12 27.08 -16.39
CA THR A 285 -18.11 28.40 -17.02
C THR A 285 -19.45 28.63 -17.67
N GLU A 286 -20.05 29.80 -17.41
CA GLU A 286 -21.28 30.22 -18.02
C GLU A 286 -21.06 31.53 -18.79
N HIS A 287 -21.63 31.61 -19.98
CA HIS A 287 -21.52 32.74 -20.87
C HIS A 287 -22.75 33.64 -20.77
N ILE A 288 -22.55 34.92 -20.56
CA ILE A 288 -23.62 35.92 -20.50
C ILE A 288 -23.37 37.06 -21.49
N SER A 289 -24.43 37.75 -21.93
CA SER A 289 -24.30 38.91 -22.77
C SER A 289 -23.79 40.11 -21.98
N PHE A 290 -23.26 41.10 -22.68
CA PHE A 290 -22.86 42.39 -22.10
C PHE A 290 -24.02 43.08 -21.37
N SER A 291 -25.25 43.05 -21.94
CA SER A 291 -26.43 43.65 -21.32
C SER A 291 -26.83 42.96 -20.00
N GLN A 292 -26.71 41.62 -19.93
CA GLN A 292 -26.96 40.87 -18.70
C GLN A 292 -25.92 41.19 -17.63
N ALA A 293 -24.66 41.42 -18.03
CA ALA A 293 -23.60 41.75 -17.09
C ALA A 293 -23.78 43.16 -16.50
N VAL A 294 -24.21 44.13 -17.31
CA VAL A 294 -24.38 45.53 -16.89
C VAL A 294 -25.65 45.74 -16.09
N LEU A 295 -26.77 45.20 -16.56
CA LEU A 295 -28.09 45.43 -15.95
C LEU A 295 -28.49 44.42 -14.89
N GLY A 296 -27.69 43.34 -14.78
CA GLY A 296 -28.07 42.20 -13.99
C GLY A 296 -29.17 41.37 -14.64
N ASP A 297 -29.22 40.08 -14.35
CA ASP A 297 -30.23 39.16 -14.88
C ASP A 297 -30.36 37.91 -14.03
N LYS A 298 -31.28 37.03 -14.39
CA LYS A 298 -31.39 35.64 -13.87
C LYS A 298 -31.05 34.67 -14.98
N ILE A 299 -30.05 33.85 -14.76
CA ILE A 299 -29.63 32.85 -15.73
C ILE A 299 -29.86 31.43 -15.19
N ASN A 300 -30.11 30.48 -16.08
CA ASN A 300 -30.15 29.08 -15.75
C ASN A 300 -28.74 28.50 -15.80
N VAL A 301 -28.27 27.99 -14.67
CA VAL A 301 -26.95 27.36 -14.56
C VAL A 301 -27.15 25.86 -14.44
N LYS A 302 -26.44 25.10 -15.26
CA LYS A 302 -26.42 23.64 -15.17
C LYS A 302 -25.61 23.19 -13.98
N THR A 303 -26.16 22.25 -13.24
CA THR A 303 -25.48 21.50 -12.17
C THR A 303 -25.53 20.02 -12.52
N ILE A 304 -24.79 19.19 -11.78
CA ILE A 304 -24.84 17.73 -11.98
C ILE A 304 -26.26 17.16 -11.69
N GLU A 305 -27.04 17.81 -10.83
CA GLU A 305 -28.35 17.35 -10.40
C GLU A 305 -29.50 18.02 -11.16
N GLY A 306 -29.21 18.84 -12.15
CA GLY A 306 -30.22 19.59 -12.91
C GLY A 306 -29.85 21.05 -13.05
N GLU A 307 -30.84 21.90 -13.38
CA GLU A 307 -30.65 23.34 -13.59
C GLU A 307 -31.14 24.13 -12.38
N ILE A 308 -30.43 25.21 -12.07
CA ILE A 308 -30.84 26.17 -11.05
C ILE A 308 -30.76 27.59 -11.60
N VAL A 309 -31.68 28.44 -11.12
CA VAL A 309 -31.71 29.86 -11.46
C VAL A 309 -30.72 30.58 -10.55
N MET A 310 -29.71 31.24 -11.16
CA MET A 310 -28.74 32.09 -10.48
C MET A 310 -28.96 33.55 -10.85
N LYS A 311 -28.97 34.44 -9.85
CA LYS A 311 -29.07 35.87 -10.04
C LYS A 311 -27.66 36.43 -10.32
N ILE A 312 -27.52 37.16 -11.42
CA ILE A 312 -26.34 37.96 -11.79
C ILE A 312 -26.59 39.40 -11.30
N PRO A 313 -25.77 39.93 -10.41
CA PRO A 313 -25.84 41.33 -10.00
C PRO A 313 -25.50 42.29 -11.13
N GLU A 314 -25.98 43.51 -11.00
CA GLU A 314 -25.59 44.61 -11.90
C GLU A 314 -24.08 44.91 -11.80
N GLY A 315 -23.43 45.16 -12.94
CA GLY A 315 -22.01 45.44 -12.97
C GLY A 315 -21.07 44.23 -12.78
N THR A 316 -21.58 42.99 -12.97
CA THR A 316 -20.79 41.76 -12.92
C THR A 316 -19.67 41.78 -13.96
N ARG A 317 -18.45 41.48 -13.55
CA ARG A 317 -17.26 41.49 -14.42
C ARG A 317 -17.02 40.11 -15.03
N SER A 318 -16.43 40.13 -16.26
CA SER A 318 -15.94 38.89 -16.86
C SER A 318 -14.83 38.30 -16.01
N GLY A 319 -14.87 36.99 -15.75
CA GLY A 319 -13.97 36.26 -14.84
C GLY A 319 -14.44 36.23 -13.37
N GLU A 320 -15.55 36.89 -13.04
CA GLU A 320 -16.11 36.83 -11.71
C GLU A 320 -16.67 35.43 -11.39
N VAL A 321 -16.46 34.94 -10.15
CA VAL A 321 -16.82 33.60 -9.77
C VAL A 321 -17.94 33.59 -8.74
N PHE A 322 -19.04 32.95 -9.10
CA PHE A 322 -20.20 32.76 -8.22
C PHE A 322 -20.20 31.38 -7.60
N ARG A 323 -20.51 31.30 -6.30
CA ARG A 323 -20.56 30.07 -5.55
C ARG A 323 -21.98 29.57 -5.37
N ILE A 324 -22.23 28.35 -5.83
CA ILE A 324 -23.47 27.63 -5.59
C ILE A 324 -23.23 26.60 -4.51
N LYS A 325 -23.74 26.88 -3.32
CA LYS A 325 -23.46 26.07 -2.12
C LYS A 325 -24.03 24.66 -2.25
N GLY A 326 -23.20 23.66 -1.88
CA GLY A 326 -23.61 22.26 -1.80
C GLY A 326 -23.84 21.57 -3.14
N LYS A 327 -23.39 22.15 -4.27
CA LYS A 327 -23.50 21.57 -5.62
C LYS A 327 -22.16 21.04 -6.17
N GLY A 328 -21.19 20.80 -5.26
CA GLY A 328 -19.92 20.17 -5.58
C GLY A 328 -19.95 18.65 -5.41
N VAL A 329 -18.78 18.05 -5.24
CA VAL A 329 -18.55 16.62 -5.05
C VAL A 329 -18.69 16.25 -3.58
N PRO A 330 -19.37 15.14 -3.24
CA PRO A 330 -19.39 14.62 -1.88
C PRO A 330 -17.99 14.28 -1.37
N GLN A 331 -17.78 14.43 -0.07
CA GLN A 331 -16.52 14.02 0.55
C GLN A 331 -16.52 12.52 0.78
N LEU A 332 -15.53 11.82 0.23
CA LEU A 332 -15.38 10.37 0.35
C LEU A 332 -15.29 9.94 1.82
N GLY A 333 -16.03 8.90 2.20
CA GLY A 333 -16.01 8.31 3.55
C GLY A 333 -16.68 9.13 4.66
N ARG A 334 -17.30 10.27 4.35
CA ARG A 334 -18.07 11.06 5.31
C ARG A 334 -19.49 11.30 4.82
N ASN A 335 -20.47 10.94 5.62
CA ASN A 335 -21.89 11.11 5.29
C ASN A 335 -22.34 12.58 5.25
N TYR A 336 -21.50 13.51 5.70
CA TYR A 336 -21.84 14.93 5.81
C TYR A 336 -20.67 15.75 5.27
N GLY A 337 -20.90 16.37 4.15
CA GLY A 337 -20.00 17.33 3.55
C GLY A 337 -19.95 17.16 2.04
N ARG A 338 -20.36 18.22 1.37
CA ARG A 338 -20.31 18.34 -0.09
C ARG A 338 -19.63 19.65 -0.42
N GLY A 339 -18.82 19.67 -1.46
CA GLY A 339 -18.23 20.89 -1.99
C GLY A 339 -19.29 21.78 -2.65
N ASP A 340 -18.84 22.85 -3.21
CA ASP A 340 -19.65 23.85 -3.90
C ASP A 340 -19.38 23.82 -5.41
N GLN A 341 -20.31 24.33 -6.21
CA GLN A 341 -20.04 24.62 -7.60
C GLN A 341 -19.59 26.07 -7.72
N MET A 342 -18.44 26.28 -8.36
CA MET A 342 -17.86 27.59 -8.65
C MET A 342 -18.10 27.89 -10.12
N VAL A 343 -18.96 28.87 -10.37
CA VAL A 343 -19.37 29.26 -11.72
C VAL A 343 -18.60 30.51 -12.12
N THR A 344 -17.71 30.39 -13.11
CA THR A 344 -17.01 31.52 -13.69
C THR A 344 -17.84 32.15 -14.78
N ILE A 345 -18.14 33.42 -14.64
CA ILE A 345 -18.89 34.17 -15.67
C ILE A 345 -17.96 34.69 -16.73
N VAL A 346 -18.29 34.46 -17.99
CA VAL A 346 -17.63 35.04 -19.16
C VAL A 346 -18.61 35.93 -19.89
N VAL A 347 -18.25 37.19 -20.02
CA VAL A 347 -19.08 38.15 -20.77
C VAL A 347 -18.72 38.06 -22.24
N ASP A 348 -19.70 37.67 -23.05
CA ASP A 348 -19.53 37.54 -24.49
C ASP A 348 -19.67 38.92 -25.21
N ILE A 349 -18.68 39.24 -26.02
CA ILE A 349 -18.71 40.42 -26.90
C ILE A 349 -19.15 39.95 -28.29
N PRO A 350 -20.26 40.47 -28.83
CA PRO A 350 -20.75 40.06 -30.14
C PRO A 350 -19.75 40.38 -31.25
N LYS A 351 -19.32 39.36 -31.98
CA LYS A 351 -18.36 39.52 -33.09
C LYS A 351 -18.94 40.27 -34.29
N ASN A 352 -20.23 40.09 -34.55
CA ASN A 352 -20.91 40.65 -35.72
C ASN A 352 -22.23 41.33 -35.29
N PRO A 353 -22.21 42.52 -34.64
CA PRO A 353 -23.41 43.21 -34.29
C PRO A 353 -24.16 43.71 -35.54
N ASN A 354 -25.48 43.60 -35.56
CA ASN A 354 -26.33 44.12 -36.62
C ASN A 354 -26.34 45.68 -36.61
N ARG A 355 -26.98 46.30 -37.62
CA ARG A 355 -26.97 47.75 -37.77
C ARG A 355 -27.60 48.50 -36.59
N GLU A 356 -28.66 47.94 -36.02
CA GLU A 356 -29.34 48.50 -34.87
C GLU A 356 -28.50 48.35 -33.58
N GLN A 357 -27.90 47.19 -33.36
CA GLN A 357 -27.01 46.95 -32.24
C GLN A 357 -25.78 47.88 -32.28
N LYS A 358 -25.21 48.12 -33.49
CA LYS A 358 -24.10 49.07 -33.65
C LYS A 358 -24.50 50.47 -33.23
N ARG A 359 -25.69 50.91 -33.65
CA ARG A 359 -26.22 52.24 -33.30
C ARG A 359 -26.34 52.35 -31.77
N ILE A 360 -26.96 51.38 -31.11
CA ILE A 360 -27.11 51.38 -29.66
C ILE A 360 -25.75 51.41 -28.94
N ILE A 361 -24.77 50.67 -29.44
CA ILE A 361 -23.40 50.65 -28.87
C ILE A 361 -22.70 52.00 -29.11
N GLU A 362 -22.95 52.68 -30.26
CA GLU A 362 -22.43 54.03 -30.54
C GLU A 362 -23.06 55.06 -29.60
N ASP A 363 -24.37 54.99 -29.36
CA ASP A 363 -25.07 55.85 -28.42
C ASP A 363 -24.55 55.64 -26.99
N LEU A 364 -24.28 54.39 -26.59
CA LEU A 364 -23.68 54.05 -25.32
C LEU A 364 -22.27 54.67 -25.17
N ARG A 365 -21.43 54.54 -26.19
CA ARG A 365 -20.09 55.16 -26.22
C ARG A 365 -20.19 56.69 -26.08
N ASN A 366 -21.17 57.34 -26.74
CA ASN A 366 -21.36 58.77 -26.67
C ASN A 366 -21.86 59.25 -25.30
N SER A 367 -22.49 58.34 -24.51
CA SER A 367 -22.92 58.61 -23.12
C SER A 367 -21.79 58.46 -22.11
N GLY A 368 -20.59 58.02 -22.52
CA GLY A 368 -19.42 57.87 -21.67
C GLY A 368 -19.26 56.48 -21.02
N LEU A 369 -19.94 55.49 -21.54
CA LEU A 369 -19.83 54.09 -21.10
C LEU A 369 -19.05 53.24 -22.09
#